data_42572d2ebc925ad6886fb7a4fdde37b1
#
_entry.id   42572d2ebc925ad6886fb7a4fdde37b1
#
_cell.length_a   1.000
_cell.length_b   1.000
_cell.length_c   1.000
_cell.angle_alpha   90.00
_cell.angle_beta   90.00
_cell.angle_gamma   90.00
#
_symmetry.space_group_name_H-M   'P 1'
#
loop_
_entity.id
_entity.type
_entity.pdbx_description
1 polymer ?
#
loop_
_entity_poly.entity_id
_entity_poly.type
_entity_poly.pdbx_seq_one_letter_code
_entity_poly.pdbx_strand_id
1 'polypeptide(L)'
;MQTQDDDFSQIEIPLSKMETFHVGKIIALWGMLEHIIFMQALESFDTGDGASIELPKTMNNTKFSNVLAHWTVRVAEAAPDGRRQVLLRQLKRIEALQEPRNALAHGMWDWSLDDLSRISTVRVNKQEVITMHFDAAALADMSRQLGSIIYKIKYPGGVNDYAGDMARHGFHLSRRGAAMMTSNPIVEEMLSPMLSGEDVSDKL
;
A
#
# COMPACT_ATOMS: atom_id res chain seq x y z
N MET A 1 26.89 37.92 -18.48
CA MET A 1 25.60 37.31 -18.87
C MET A 1 25.39 36.13 -17.95
N GLN A 2 24.73 36.38 -16.77
CA GLN A 2 24.40 35.33 -15.83
C GLN A 2 23.23 34.54 -16.41
N THR A 3 23.43 33.26 -16.69
CA THR A 3 22.36 32.32 -16.96
C THR A 3 21.55 32.25 -15.68
N GLN A 4 20.34 32.79 -15.69
CA GLN A 4 19.31 32.45 -14.70
C GLN A 4 19.07 30.94 -14.86
N ASP A 5 19.63 30.12 -13.98
CA ASP A 5 19.15 28.77 -13.77
C ASP A 5 17.71 28.94 -13.28
N ASP A 6 16.74 28.65 -14.14
CA ASP A 6 15.34 28.55 -13.79
C ASP A 6 15.23 27.46 -12.72
N ASP A 7 15.10 27.88 -11.46
CA ASP A 7 14.98 26.99 -10.32
C ASP A 7 13.58 26.34 -10.36
N PHE A 8 13.47 25.19 -11.05
CA PHE A 8 12.26 24.37 -11.11
C PHE A 8 11.88 23.75 -9.75
N SER A 9 12.66 24.02 -8.69
CA SER A 9 12.35 23.56 -7.33
C SER A 9 11.14 24.27 -6.71
N GLN A 10 10.56 25.27 -7.39
CA GLN A 10 9.43 26.08 -6.89
C GLN A 10 8.05 25.59 -7.34
N ILE A 11 7.94 24.42 -8.01
CA ILE A 11 6.63 23.85 -8.30
C ILE A 11 6.03 23.36 -6.97
N GLU A 12 5.09 24.11 -6.46
CA GLU A 12 4.38 23.77 -5.23
C GLU A 12 3.37 22.63 -5.51
N ILE A 13 3.52 21.55 -4.77
CA ILE A 13 2.51 20.47 -4.79
C ILE A 13 1.37 20.92 -3.87
N PRO A 14 0.09 20.87 -4.32
CA PRO A 14 -1.06 21.33 -3.53
C PRO A 14 -1.41 20.34 -2.38
N LEU A 15 -0.41 19.88 -1.66
CA LEU A 15 -0.53 18.92 -0.56
C LEU A 15 0.28 19.40 0.63
N SER A 16 -0.29 19.32 1.81
CA SER A 16 0.45 19.48 3.06
C SER A 16 1.48 18.34 3.24
N LYS A 17 2.44 18.53 4.14
CA LYS A 17 3.43 17.48 4.48
C LYS A 17 2.77 16.19 4.93
N MET A 18 1.71 16.26 5.73
CA MET A 18 0.98 15.10 6.24
C MET A 18 0.22 14.38 5.12
N GLU A 19 -0.44 15.09 4.23
CA GLU A 19 -1.10 14.52 3.07
C GLU A 19 -0.09 13.84 2.15
N THR A 20 1.02 14.52 1.83
CA THR A 20 2.12 13.93 1.05
C THR A 20 2.65 12.64 1.70
N PHE A 21 2.85 12.65 3.01
CA PHE A 21 3.29 11.45 3.75
C PHE A 21 2.27 10.31 3.63
N HIS A 22 0.99 10.58 3.86
CA HIS A 22 -0.05 9.55 3.78
C HIS A 22 -0.27 9.03 2.36
N VAL A 23 -0.26 9.91 1.36
CA VAL A 23 -0.35 9.50 -0.05
C VAL A 23 0.82 8.60 -0.42
N GLY A 24 2.05 9.00 -0.12
CA GLY A 24 3.24 8.18 -0.36
C GLY A 24 3.18 6.83 0.35
N LYS A 25 2.71 6.82 1.61
CA LYS A 25 2.52 5.59 2.40
C LYS A 25 1.44 4.68 1.80
N ILE A 26 0.32 5.22 1.34
CA ILE A 26 -0.75 4.46 0.67
C ILE A 26 -0.23 3.80 -0.60
N ILE A 27 0.50 4.53 -1.44
CA ILE A 27 1.07 3.99 -2.68
C ILE A 27 2.09 2.88 -2.37
N ALA A 28 2.96 3.07 -1.40
CA ALA A 28 3.94 2.06 -0.99
C ALA A 28 3.28 0.79 -0.42
N LEU A 29 2.27 0.95 0.46
CA LEU A 29 1.51 -0.18 1.01
C LEU A 29 0.71 -0.91 -0.07
N TRP A 30 0.16 -0.19 -1.04
CA TRP A 30 -0.55 -0.82 -2.16
C TRP A 30 0.40 -1.66 -3.01
N GLY A 31 1.56 -1.14 -3.39
CA GLY A 31 2.58 -1.93 -4.10
C GLY A 31 3.02 -3.18 -3.33
N MET A 32 3.16 -3.08 -2.00
CA MET A 32 3.44 -4.23 -1.14
C MET A 32 2.29 -5.25 -1.15
N LEU A 33 1.04 -4.79 -1.12
CA LEU A 33 -0.14 -5.65 -1.21
C LEU A 33 -0.19 -6.39 -2.55
N GLU A 34 0.01 -5.68 -3.66
CA GLU A 34 0.07 -6.26 -5.01
C GLU A 34 1.15 -7.33 -5.10
N HIS A 35 2.33 -7.06 -4.56
CA HIS A 35 3.44 -8.02 -4.54
C HIS A 35 3.10 -9.29 -3.74
N ILE A 36 2.53 -9.16 -2.54
CA ILE A 36 2.17 -10.31 -1.71
C ILE A 36 1.11 -11.18 -2.41
N ILE A 37 0.07 -10.57 -2.97
CA ILE A 37 -0.99 -11.27 -3.71
C ILE A 37 -0.41 -11.96 -4.95
N PHE A 38 0.48 -11.27 -5.68
CA PHE A 38 1.16 -11.85 -6.84
C PHE A 38 1.98 -13.09 -6.46
N MET A 39 2.79 -13.00 -5.40
CA MET A 39 3.63 -14.11 -4.95
C MET A 39 2.79 -15.31 -4.50
N GLN A 40 1.74 -15.08 -3.69
CA GLN A 40 0.84 -16.16 -3.26
C GLN A 40 0.09 -16.80 -4.45
N ALA A 41 -0.35 -16.00 -5.42
CA ALA A 41 -0.95 -16.53 -6.65
C ALA A 41 0.06 -17.34 -7.45
N LEU A 42 1.30 -16.84 -7.60
CA LEU A 42 2.38 -17.54 -8.31
C LEU A 42 2.70 -18.89 -7.66
N GLU A 43 2.90 -18.91 -6.35
CA GLU A 43 3.15 -20.12 -5.57
C GLU A 43 2.03 -21.16 -5.73
N SER A 44 0.77 -20.73 -5.93
CA SER A 44 -0.35 -21.64 -6.12
C SER A 44 -0.33 -22.40 -7.47
N PHE A 45 0.53 -22.00 -8.40
CA PHE A 45 0.75 -22.72 -9.66
C PHE A 45 1.90 -23.72 -9.59
N ASP A 46 2.71 -23.68 -8.56
CA ASP A 46 3.78 -24.66 -8.34
C ASP A 46 3.19 -26.00 -7.93
N THR A 47 3.44 -27.03 -8.73
CA THR A 47 2.97 -28.40 -8.48
C THR A 47 3.92 -29.19 -7.57
N GLY A 48 5.09 -28.60 -7.25
CA GLY A 48 6.09 -29.22 -6.35
C GLY A 48 6.86 -30.39 -6.97
N ASP A 49 6.67 -30.69 -8.26
CA ASP A 49 7.34 -31.79 -8.98
C ASP A 49 8.64 -31.35 -9.70
N GLY A 50 9.02 -30.08 -9.55
CA GLY A 50 10.18 -29.48 -10.21
C GLY A 50 9.99 -29.20 -11.70
N ALA A 51 8.78 -29.36 -12.24
CA ALA A 51 8.46 -28.95 -13.60
C ALA A 51 8.43 -27.41 -13.72
N SER A 52 8.63 -26.90 -14.92
CA SER A 52 8.48 -25.47 -15.17
C SER A 52 7.02 -25.04 -14.94
N ILE A 53 6.83 -23.96 -14.15
CA ILE A 53 5.51 -23.42 -13.86
C ILE A 53 4.90 -22.88 -15.15
N GLU A 54 3.79 -23.47 -15.62
CA GLU A 54 3.00 -22.94 -16.72
C GLU A 54 1.99 -21.91 -16.20
N LEU A 55 2.25 -20.65 -16.48
CA LEU A 55 1.36 -19.56 -16.08
C LEU A 55 0.37 -19.21 -17.19
N PRO A 56 -0.90 -18.96 -16.85
CA PRO A 56 -1.86 -18.44 -17.81
C PRO A 56 -1.44 -17.04 -18.29
N LYS A 57 -1.73 -16.72 -19.55
CA LYS A 57 -1.39 -15.40 -20.16
C LYS A 57 -1.93 -14.20 -19.38
N THR A 58 -3.00 -14.41 -18.60
CA THR A 58 -3.60 -13.41 -17.72
C THR A 58 -2.85 -13.22 -16.39
N MET A 59 -1.95 -14.16 -16.05
CA MET A 59 -1.09 -14.03 -14.86
C MET A 59 0.12 -13.16 -15.19
N ASN A 60 -0.09 -11.85 -15.22
CA ASN A 60 0.95 -10.86 -15.42
C ASN A 60 0.74 -9.69 -14.45
N ASN A 61 1.81 -9.02 -14.07
CA ASN A 61 1.79 -7.94 -13.10
C ASN A 61 1.30 -6.58 -13.65
N THR A 62 0.93 -6.51 -14.94
CA THR A 62 0.47 -5.26 -15.56
C THR A 62 -0.99 -4.94 -15.23
N LYS A 63 -1.78 -5.95 -14.86
CA LYS A 63 -3.18 -5.80 -14.47
C LYS A 63 -3.44 -6.52 -13.16
N PHE A 64 -3.37 -5.78 -12.07
CA PHE A 64 -3.62 -6.32 -10.74
C PHE A 64 -4.95 -7.06 -10.61
N SER A 65 -6.01 -6.59 -11.28
CA SER A 65 -7.32 -7.27 -11.28
C SER A 65 -7.26 -8.72 -11.79
N ASN A 66 -6.40 -9.02 -12.76
CA ASN A 66 -6.23 -10.39 -13.26
C ASN A 66 -5.52 -11.27 -12.22
N VAL A 67 -4.46 -10.73 -11.61
CA VAL A 67 -3.73 -11.42 -10.53
C VAL A 67 -4.65 -11.66 -9.34
N LEU A 68 -5.45 -10.66 -8.96
CA LEU A 68 -6.42 -10.76 -7.87
C LEU A 68 -7.49 -11.84 -8.15
N ALA A 69 -7.95 -11.96 -9.39
CA ALA A 69 -8.89 -13.03 -9.78
C ALA A 69 -8.27 -14.43 -9.62
N HIS A 70 -7.03 -14.64 -10.07
CA HIS A 70 -6.32 -15.92 -9.86
C HIS A 70 -6.09 -16.18 -8.36
N TRP A 71 -5.66 -15.20 -7.60
CA TRP A 71 -5.48 -15.31 -6.17
C TRP A 71 -6.79 -15.67 -5.45
N THR A 72 -7.91 -15.06 -5.86
CA THR A 72 -9.23 -15.36 -5.29
C THR A 72 -9.55 -16.83 -5.40
N VAL A 73 -9.49 -17.38 -6.62
CA VAL A 73 -9.90 -18.76 -6.89
C VAL A 73 -8.91 -19.77 -6.29
N ARG A 74 -7.60 -19.52 -6.46
CA ARG A 74 -6.58 -20.52 -6.15
C ARG A 74 -6.06 -20.44 -4.70
N VAL A 75 -6.17 -19.27 -4.08
CA VAL A 75 -5.66 -19.06 -2.72
C VAL A 75 -6.81 -18.83 -1.74
N ALA A 76 -7.65 -17.82 -1.99
CA ALA A 76 -8.65 -17.42 -1.01
C ALA A 76 -9.79 -18.45 -0.88
N GLU A 77 -10.35 -18.91 -2.00
CA GLU A 77 -11.44 -19.90 -2.02
C GLU A 77 -10.94 -21.32 -1.71
N ALA A 78 -9.72 -21.66 -2.10
CA ALA A 78 -9.10 -22.95 -1.82
C ALA A 78 -8.63 -23.11 -0.36
N ALA A 79 -8.56 -22.02 0.40
CA ALA A 79 -8.13 -22.07 1.80
C ALA A 79 -9.15 -22.80 2.70
N PRO A 80 -8.71 -23.42 3.82
CA PRO A 80 -9.60 -23.97 4.84
C PRO A 80 -10.60 -22.94 5.37
N ASP A 81 -11.80 -23.36 5.76
CA ASP A 81 -12.97 -22.50 6.05
C ASP A 81 -12.67 -21.25 6.90
N GLY A 82 -11.96 -21.38 8.02
CA GLY A 82 -11.64 -20.25 8.86
C GLY A 82 -10.75 -19.22 8.18
N ARG A 83 -9.76 -19.67 7.42
CA ARG A 83 -8.85 -18.80 6.65
C ARG A 83 -9.53 -18.21 5.43
N ARG A 84 -10.34 -19.02 4.74
CA ARG A 84 -11.15 -18.59 3.58
C ARG A 84 -12.00 -17.36 3.91
N GLN A 85 -12.72 -17.41 5.02
CA GLN A 85 -13.57 -16.30 5.45
C GLN A 85 -12.75 -15.02 5.69
N VAL A 86 -11.56 -15.14 6.28
CA VAL A 86 -10.66 -13.99 6.49
C VAL A 86 -10.22 -13.43 5.14
N LEU A 87 -9.71 -14.27 4.24
CA LEU A 87 -9.18 -13.86 2.94
C LEU A 87 -10.26 -13.22 2.05
N LEU A 88 -11.46 -13.81 1.96
CA LEU A 88 -12.57 -13.26 1.19
C LEU A 88 -13.07 -11.92 1.76
N ARG A 89 -12.99 -11.72 3.09
CA ARG A 89 -13.26 -10.41 3.69
C ARG A 89 -12.21 -9.39 3.28
N GLN A 90 -10.92 -9.77 3.20
CA GLN A 90 -9.90 -8.86 2.73
C GLN A 90 -10.08 -8.53 1.23
N LEU A 91 -10.49 -9.49 0.41
CA LEU A 91 -10.83 -9.25 -1.01
C LEU A 91 -11.83 -8.09 -1.16
N LYS A 92 -12.95 -8.15 -0.44
CA LYS A 92 -13.96 -7.07 -0.46
C LYS A 92 -13.40 -5.70 -0.05
N ARG A 93 -12.48 -5.69 0.94
CA ARG A 93 -11.83 -4.45 1.38
C ARG A 93 -10.84 -3.91 0.34
N ILE A 94 -10.12 -4.80 -0.36
CA ILE A 94 -9.23 -4.42 -1.46
C ILE A 94 -10.06 -3.78 -2.58
N GLU A 95 -11.15 -4.42 -2.99
CA GLU A 95 -12.06 -3.92 -4.02
C GLU A 95 -12.60 -2.53 -3.68
N ALA A 96 -13.00 -2.32 -2.42
CA ALA A 96 -13.48 -1.02 -1.93
C ALA A 96 -12.40 0.08 -1.95
N LEU A 97 -11.13 -0.28 -1.80
CA LEU A 97 -10.01 0.67 -1.78
C LEU A 97 -9.40 0.93 -3.17
N GLN A 98 -9.76 0.16 -4.21
CA GLN A 98 -9.21 0.33 -5.55
C GLN A 98 -9.51 1.71 -6.14
N GLU A 99 -10.76 2.16 -6.03
CA GLU A 99 -11.17 3.45 -6.59
C GLU A 99 -10.51 4.63 -5.87
N PRO A 100 -10.53 4.73 -4.53
CA PRO A 100 -9.78 5.76 -3.80
C PRO A 100 -8.27 5.74 -4.13
N ARG A 101 -7.65 4.55 -4.17
CA ARG A 101 -6.23 4.44 -4.53
C ARG A 101 -5.94 4.94 -5.95
N ASN A 102 -6.79 4.58 -6.90
CA ASN A 102 -6.63 5.03 -8.29
C ASN A 102 -6.81 6.53 -8.41
N ALA A 103 -7.73 7.12 -7.64
CA ALA A 103 -7.90 8.56 -7.56
C ALA A 103 -6.63 9.25 -7.04
N LEU A 104 -6.02 8.72 -5.97
CA LEU A 104 -4.77 9.23 -5.41
C LEU A 104 -3.57 9.08 -6.35
N ALA A 105 -3.50 7.98 -7.13
CA ALA A 105 -2.34 7.70 -7.97
C ALA A 105 -2.40 8.36 -9.36
N HIS A 106 -3.59 8.60 -9.88
CA HIS A 106 -3.80 8.99 -11.29
C HIS A 106 -4.73 10.19 -11.45
N GLY A 107 -5.32 10.70 -10.37
CA GLY A 107 -6.16 11.90 -10.41
C GLY A 107 -5.33 13.18 -10.53
N MET A 108 -5.93 14.20 -11.13
CA MET A 108 -5.42 15.57 -11.06
C MET A 108 -5.77 16.14 -9.69
N TRP A 109 -4.78 16.64 -9.00
CA TRP A 109 -4.95 17.20 -7.65
C TRP A 109 -5.51 18.61 -7.71
N ASP A 110 -6.45 18.91 -6.82
CA ASP A 110 -7.07 20.23 -6.70
C ASP A 110 -7.46 20.50 -5.25
N TRP A 111 -7.78 21.74 -4.92
CA TRP A 111 -8.23 22.19 -3.62
C TRP A 111 -9.18 23.38 -3.78
N SER A 112 -9.95 23.71 -2.74
CA SER A 112 -10.89 24.84 -2.74
C SER A 112 -10.58 25.81 -1.62
N LEU A 113 -10.72 27.10 -1.91
CA LEU A 113 -10.66 28.15 -0.89
C LEU A 113 -11.77 28.03 0.17
N ASP A 114 -12.88 27.39 -0.19
CA ASP A 114 -14.00 27.22 0.73
C ASP A 114 -13.75 26.12 1.78
N ASP A 115 -12.79 25.21 1.49
CA ASP A 115 -12.41 24.14 2.42
C ASP A 115 -10.94 23.75 2.21
N LEU A 116 -10.05 24.43 2.92
CA LEU A 116 -8.61 24.19 2.89
C LEU A 116 -8.20 22.89 3.62
N SER A 117 -9.10 22.27 4.39
CA SER A 117 -8.83 21.01 5.08
C SER A 117 -8.96 19.79 4.18
N ARG A 118 -9.44 19.95 2.95
CA ARG A 118 -9.73 18.87 2.00
C ARG A 118 -9.02 19.10 0.69
N ILE A 119 -8.41 18.04 0.22
CA ILE A 119 -7.90 17.94 -1.15
C ILE A 119 -8.89 17.14 -1.99
N SER A 120 -8.90 17.40 -3.27
CA SER A 120 -9.68 16.63 -4.23
C SER A 120 -8.79 16.07 -5.32
N THR A 121 -9.23 14.98 -5.91
CA THR A 121 -8.66 14.44 -7.14
C THR A 121 -9.75 14.34 -8.19
N VAL A 122 -9.46 14.78 -9.40
CA VAL A 122 -10.38 14.72 -10.53
C VAL A 122 -9.80 13.81 -11.59
N ARG A 123 -10.60 12.89 -12.10
CA ARG A 123 -10.22 12.03 -13.23
C ARG A 123 -11.41 11.74 -14.13
N VAL A 124 -11.13 11.39 -15.37
CA VAL A 124 -12.15 10.93 -16.33
C VAL A 124 -12.04 9.41 -16.46
N ASN A 125 -13.16 8.72 -16.26
CA ASN A 125 -13.26 7.29 -16.48
C ASN A 125 -14.53 6.99 -17.29
N LYS A 126 -14.39 6.35 -18.45
CA LYS A 126 -15.51 5.99 -19.34
C LYS A 126 -16.48 7.16 -19.60
N GLN A 127 -15.92 8.34 -19.91
CA GLN A 127 -16.67 9.59 -20.17
C GLN A 127 -17.32 10.23 -18.93
N GLU A 128 -17.13 9.68 -17.74
CA GLU A 128 -17.61 10.27 -16.49
C GLU A 128 -16.45 10.99 -15.77
N VAL A 129 -16.75 12.18 -15.27
CA VAL A 129 -15.82 12.93 -14.39
C VAL A 129 -16.04 12.43 -12.97
N ILE A 130 -15.01 11.81 -12.41
CA ILE A 130 -15.03 11.32 -11.03
C ILE A 130 -14.21 12.28 -10.18
N THR A 131 -14.85 12.88 -9.21
CA THR A 131 -14.18 13.71 -8.19
C THR A 131 -14.24 12.99 -6.85
N MET A 132 -13.08 12.86 -6.20
CA MET A 132 -12.98 12.31 -4.86
C MET A 132 -12.31 13.31 -3.93
N HIS A 133 -12.83 13.41 -2.73
CA HIS A 133 -12.31 14.30 -1.69
C HIS A 133 -11.63 13.50 -0.59
N PHE A 134 -10.52 14.03 -0.10
CA PHE A 134 -9.75 13.42 0.99
C PHE A 134 -9.37 14.51 1.99
N ASP A 135 -9.45 14.18 3.26
CA ASP A 135 -8.80 14.90 4.35
C ASP A 135 -7.66 14.05 4.94
N ALA A 136 -6.85 14.64 5.79
CA ALA A 136 -5.72 13.95 6.42
C ALA A 136 -6.18 12.72 7.24
N ALA A 137 -7.36 12.76 7.86
CA ALA A 137 -7.90 11.66 8.65
C ALA A 137 -8.31 10.49 7.75
N ALA A 138 -8.97 10.75 6.63
CA ALA A 138 -9.34 9.74 5.63
C ALA A 138 -8.10 9.06 5.03
N LEU A 139 -7.07 9.83 4.71
CA LEU A 139 -5.79 9.30 4.20
C LEU A 139 -5.08 8.44 5.26
N ALA A 140 -5.05 8.89 6.52
CA ALA A 140 -4.49 8.13 7.63
C ALA A 140 -5.27 6.82 7.86
N ASP A 141 -6.60 6.87 7.78
CA ASP A 141 -7.44 5.67 7.91
C ASP A 141 -7.20 4.68 6.78
N MET A 142 -7.14 5.13 5.53
CA MET A 142 -6.82 4.29 4.38
C MET A 142 -5.46 3.59 4.54
N SER A 143 -4.45 4.31 5.05
CA SER A 143 -3.12 3.73 5.35
C SER A 143 -3.22 2.61 6.40
N ARG A 144 -4.00 2.83 7.48
CA ARG A 144 -4.22 1.82 8.53
C ARG A 144 -4.98 0.60 8.00
N GLN A 145 -5.99 0.83 7.16
CA GLN A 145 -6.75 -0.24 6.52
C GLN A 145 -5.86 -1.12 5.64
N LEU A 146 -5.01 -0.53 4.81
CA LEU A 146 -4.06 -1.27 3.97
C LEU A 146 -3.10 -2.11 4.80
N GLY A 147 -2.52 -1.54 5.86
CA GLY A 147 -1.65 -2.30 6.77
C GLY A 147 -2.37 -3.50 7.40
N SER A 148 -3.64 -3.31 7.83
CA SER A 148 -4.47 -4.39 8.37
C SER A 148 -4.81 -5.47 7.33
N ILE A 149 -5.08 -5.08 6.08
CA ILE A 149 -5.34 -6.01 4.98
C ILE A 149 -4.09 -6.86 4.71
N ILE A 150 -2.94 -6.22 4.54
CA ILE A 150 -1.65 -6.88 4.29
C ILE A 150 -1.36 -7.92 5.38
N TYR A 151 -1.50 -7.52 6.65
CA TYR A 151 -1.28 -8.43 7.77
C TYR A 151 -2.19 -9.66 7.71
N LYS A 152 -3.49 -9.46 7.45
CA LYS A 152 -4.48 -10.55 7.41
C LYS A 152 -4.38 -11.43 6.18
N ILE A 153 -3.86 -10.93 5.07
CA ILE A 153 -3.55 -11.76 3.89
C ILE A 153 -2.32 -12.61 4.16
N LYS A 154 -1.29 -12.02 4.77
CA LYS A 154 -0.06 -12.74 5.10
C LYS A 154 -0.28 -13.75 6.23
N TYR A 155 -1.11 -13.42 7.22
CA TYR A 155 -1.36 -14.21 8.42
C TYR A 155 -2.87 -14.40 8.66
N PRO A 156 -3.57 -15.17 7.81
CA PRO A 156 -5.02 -15.35 7.94
C PRO A 156 -5.44 -16.09 9.22
N GLY A 157 -4.57 -16.90 9.83
CA GLY A 157 -4.74 -17.50 11.15
C GLY A 157 -4.29 -16.59 12.32
N GLY A 158 -3.94 -15.32 12.03
CA GLY A 158 -3.58 -14.32 13.03
C GLY A 158 -2.22 -14.57 13.68
N VAL A 159 -2.17 -14.41 15.01
CA VAL A 159 -0.93 -14.51 15.79
C VAL A 159 -0.27 -15.89 15.65
N ASN A 160 -1.03 -16.94 15.50
CA ASN A 160 -0.48 -18.30 15.36
C ASN A 160 0.30 -18.46 14.03
N ASP A 161 -0.23 -17.92 12.92
CA ASP A 161 0.49 -17.94 11.65
C ASP A 161 1.75 -17.08 11.72
N TYR A 162 1.65 -15.90 12.33
CA TYR A 162 2.80 -15.04 12.56
C TYR A 162 3.89 -15.72 13.41
N ALA A 163 3.50 -16.33 14.53
CA ALA A 163 4.45 -17.05 15.39
C ALA A 163 5.09 -18.24 14.65
N GLY A 164 4.32 -18.97 13.84
CA GLY A 164 4.84 -20.05 13.01
C GLY A 164 5.81 -19.58 11.94
N ASP A 165 5.55 -18.43 11.33
CA ASP A 165 6.44 -17.80 10.34
C ASP A 165 7.77 -17.38 11.01
N MET A 166 7.69 -16.73 12.17
CA MET A 166 8.85 -16.35 12.97
C MET A 166 9.69 -17.55 13.41
N ALA A 167 9.03 -18.65 13.81
CA ALA A 167 9.73 -19.87 14.23
C ALA A 167 10.48 -20.54 13.07
N ARG A 168 9.94 -20.48 11.85
CA ARG A 168 10.56 -21.09 10.66
C ARG A 168 11.69 -20.28 10.06
N HIS A 169 11.53 -18.96 9.99
CA HIS A 169 12.43 -18.07 9.26
C HIS A 169 13.31 -17.21 10.18
N GLY A 170 13.18 -17.35 11.49
CA GLY A 170 13.86 -16.51 12.46
C GLY A 170 13.34 -15.07 12.48
N PHE A 171 14.14 -14.16 13.01
CA PHE A 171 13.78 -12.74 13.04
C PHE A 171 13.73 -12.17 11.63
N HIS A 172 12.55 -11.73 11.19
CA HIS A 172 12.47 -10.83 10.04
C HIS A 172 13.11 -9.50 10.39
N LEU A 173 14.33 -9.32 9.97
CA LEU A 173 15.01 -8.05 10.12
C LEU A 173 14.35 -7.02 9.18
N SER A 174 13.62 -6.07 9.75
CA SER A 174 13.08 -4.97 8.95
C SER A 174 14.25 -4.13 8.37
N ARG A 175 14.02 -3.45 7.24
CA ARG A 175 15.02 -2.52 6.67
C ARG A 175 15.54 -1.54 7.74
N ARG A 176 14.65 -1.05 8.60
CA ARG A 176 14.98 -0.19 9.74
C ARG A 176 15.87 -0.92 10.75
N GLY A 177 15.52 -2.16 11.13
CA GLY A 177 16.33 -2.97 12.02
C GLY A 177 17.73 -3.27 11.44
N ALA A 178 17.79 -3.60 10.14
CA ALA A 178 19.06 -3.77 9.43
C ALA A 178 19.89 -2.49 9.42
N ALA A 179 19.27 -1.36 9.13
CA ALA A 179 19.94 -0.06 9.13
C ALA A 179 20.48 0.31 10.52
N MET A 180 19.70 0.05 11.60
CA MET A 180 20.15 0.26 12.98
C MET A 180 21.37 -0.62 13.33
N MET A 181 21.36 -1.90 12.90
CA MET A 181 22.46 -2.82 13.19
C MET A 181 23.73 -2.51 12.41
N THR A 182 23.61 -1.89 11.25
CA THR A 182 24.74 -1.56 10.36
C THR A 182 25.22 -0.12 10.50
N SER A 183 24.65 0.66 11.45
CA SER A 183 24.91 2.10 11.61
C SER A 183 24.80 2.88 10.30
N ASN A 184 23.84 2.49 9.45
CA ASN A 184 23.63 3.13 8.15
C ASN A 184 22.98 4.52 8.35
N PRO A 185 23.49 5.58 7.71
CA PRO A 185 22.96 6.96 7.91
C PRO A 185 21.46 7.12 7.61
N ILE A 186 20.86 6.23 6.84
CA ILE A 186 19.40 6.19 6.64
C ILE A 186 18.61 6.00 7.96
N VAL A 187 19.29 5.56 9.04
CA VAL A 187 18.70 5.40 10.38
C VAL A 187 18.28 6.73 10.95
N GLU A 188 19.10 7.77 10.81
CA GLU A 188 18.82 9.11 11.34
C GLU A 188 17.56 9.66 10.68
N GLU A 189 17.42 9.53 9.37
CA GLU A 189 16.23 9.94 8.64
C GLU A 189 14.98 9.14 9.05
N MET A 190 15.12 7.82 9.26
CA MET A 190 14.03 6.94 9.70
C MET A 190 13.61 7.14 11.17
N LEU A 191 14.51 7.63 12.02
CA LEU A 191 14.28 7.83 13.45
C LEU A 191 13.92 9.28 13.80
N SER A 192 14.29 10.22 12.96
CA SER A 192 14.10 11.65 13.19
C SER A 192 12.69 12.05 13.66
N PRO A 193 11.60 11.51 13.07
CA PRO A 193 10.25 11.82 13.53
C PRO A 193 9.91 11.28 14.93
N MET A 194 10.68 10.31 15.44
CA MET A 194 10.45 9.71 16.76
C MET A 194 11.33 10.32 17.86
N LEU A 195 12.48 10.87 17.47
CA LEU A 195 13.42 11.47 18.42
C LEU A 195 13.12 12.97 18.67
N SER A 196 12.41 13.62 17.75
CA SER A 196 12.05 15.02 17.90
C SER A 196 11.01 15.28 18.99
N GLY A 197 10.39 14.24 19.56
CA GLY A 197 9.45 14.39 20.67
C GLY A 197 8.30 15.40 20.40
N GLU A 198 8.12 15.79 19.14
CA GLU A 198 7.00 16.61 18.73
C GLU A 198 5.74 15.77 18.85
N ASP A 199 5.23 15.75 20.06
CA ASP A 199 3.89 15.32 20.40
C ASP A 199 2.93 16.13 19.52
N VAL A 200 2.38 15.47 18.49
CA VAL A 200 1.44 16.06 17.52
C VAL A 200 0.11 16.43 18.20
N SER A 201 0.02 16.22 19.54
CA SER A 201 -1.19 16.45 20.34
C SER A 201 -1.42 17.90 20.76
N ASP A 202 -0.46 18.82 20.61
CA ASP A 202 -0.56 20.17 21.20
C ASP A 202 -0.64 21.34 20.21
N LYS A 203 -1.06 21.10 18.96
CA LYS A 203 -1.45 22.19 18.05
C LYS A 203 -2.71 21.82 17.25
N LEU A 204 -3.83 21.75 17.94
CA LEU A 204 -5.16 21.98 17.39
C LEU A 204 -5.67 23.34 17.86
#